data_699b79eb2e975b6551b5cdb29f6e0fd0
#
_entry.id   699b79eb2e975b6551b5cdb29f6e0fd0
#
_cell.length_a   1.000
_cell.length_b   1.000
_cell.length_c   1.000
_cell.angle_alpha   90.00
_cell.angle_beta   90.00
_cell.angle_gamma   90.00
#
_symmetry.space_group_name_H-M   'P 1'
#
loop_
_entity.id
_entity.type
_entity.pdbx_description
1 polymer ?
#
loop_
_entity_poly.entity_id
_entity_poly.type
_entity_poly.pdbx_seq_one_letter_code
_entity_poly.pdbx_strand_id
1 'polypeptide(L)'
;MRIINTFDKIPGCFKNSAFDLDAWRVYARAISPELGEKCERDSREYDFNNDVLPVVNNVLLNRDAAIAANDSFVAVTDKLASNIERLFENGVETDIILYLGLCNGAGWATSLDGRDAVLLGIEKIIELNWQDESAMQALIFHEIGHIWHKTYGNL
;
A
#
# COMPACT_ATOMS: atom_id res chain seq x y z
N MET A 1 -7.82 10.53 10.36
CA MET A 1 -7.39 9.39 9.51
C MET A 1 -7.90 9.58 8.10
N ARG A 2 -7.02 9.51 7.11
CA ARG A 2 -7.42 9.59 5.71
C ARG A 2 -7.26 8.22 5.05
N ILE A 3 -8.27 7.83 4.29
CA ILE A 3 -8.22 6.61 3.46
C ILE A 3 -7.98 7.06 2.03
N ILE A 4 -6.87 6.64 1.45
CA ILE A 4 -6.45 7.03 0.10
C ILE A 4 -6.39 5.77 -0.76
N ASN A 5 -7.33 5.64 -1.67
CA ASN A 5 -7.41 4.51 -2.60
C ASN A 5 -7.04 5.00 -3.99
N THR A 6 -5.90 4.52 -4.51
CA THR A 6 -5.43 4.92 -5.84
C THR A 6 -5.66 3.84 -6.91
N PHE A 7 -6.49 2.86 -6.63
CA PHE A 7 -6.71 1.72 -7.54
C PHE A 7 -7.07 2.16 -8.96
N ASP A 8 -7.95 3.15 -9.09
CA ASP A 8 -8.40 3.63 -10.40
C ASP A 8 -7.29 4.32 -11.20
N LYS A 9 -6.22 4.74 -10.55
CA LYS A 9 -5.09 5.42 -11.19
C LYS A 9 -3.94 4.49 -11.55
N ILE A 10 -3.96 3.27 -11.05
CA ILE A 10 -2.90 2.29 -11.29
C ILE A 10 -2.72 1.98 -12.80
N PRO A 11 -3.79 1.82 -13.61
CA PRO A 11 -3.60 1.57 -15.04
C PRO A 11 -2.78 2.65 -15.75
N GLY A 12 -2.80 3.89 -15.26
CA GLY A 12 -2.00 4.98 -15.82
C GLY A 12 -0.48 4.80 -15.65
N CYS A 13 -0.04 3.86 -14.84
CA CYS A 13 1.37 3.50 -14.67
C CYS A 13 1.89 2.58 -15.78
N PHE A 14 1.02 2.17 -16.71
CA PHE A 14 1.35 1.25 -17.79
C PHE A 14 1.09 1.91 -19.13
N LYS A 15 1.96 1.65 -20.09
CA LYS A 15 1.81 2.10 -21.50
C LYS A 15 1.96 0.89 -22.40
N ASN A 16 0.99 0.68 -23.29
CA ASN A 16 0.97 -0.49 -24.18
C ASN A 16 1.10 -1.82 -23.41
N SER A 17 0.39 -1.90 -22.28
CA SER A 17 0.38 -3.07 -21.37
C SER A 17 1.73 -3.35 -20.70
N ALA A 18 2.67 -2.40 -20.71
CA ALA A 18 3.96 -2.52 -20.05
C ALA A 18 4.11 -1.42 -18.99
N PHE A 19 4.70 -1.78 -17.86
CA PHE A 19 5.00 -0.82 -16.79
C PHE A 19 5.93 0.29 -17.31
N ASP A 20 5.56 1.53 -17.03
CA ASP A 20 6.32 2.72 -17.40
C ASP A 20 6.75 3.44 -16.12
N LEU A 21 8.05 3.42 -15.85
CA LEU A 21 8.59 3.98 -14.61
C LEU A 21 8.38 5.49 -14.51
N ASP A 22 8.49 6.22 -15.62
CA ASP A 22 8.28 7.68 -15.61
C ASP A 22 6.82 8.02 -15.30
N ALA A 23 5.87 7.28 -15.89
CA ALA A 23 4.45 7.43 -15.57
C ALA A 23 4.17 7.07 -14.11
N TRP A 24 4.80 6.02 -13.58
CA TRP A 24 4.69 5.64 -12.19
C TRP A 24 5.21 6.74 -11.25
N ARG A 25 6.32 7.39 -11.60
CA ARG A 25 6.87 8.50 -10.80
C ARG A 25 5.88 9.66 -10.69
N VAL A 26 5.18 9.99 -11.77
CA VAL A 26 4.12 11.01 -11.76
C VAL A 26 2.98 10.57 -10.83
N TYR A 27 2.54 9.32 -10.97
CA TYR A 27 1.51 8.72 -10.13
C TYR A 27 1.90 8.76 -8.64
N ALA A 28 3.11 8.35 -8.30
CA ALA A 28 3.60 8.32 -6.92
C ALA A 28 3.69 9.74 -6.33
N ARG A 29 4.15 10.71 -7.11
CA ARG A 29 4.25 12.11 -6.67
C ARG A 29 2.87 12.69 -6.36
N ALA A 30 1.84 12.29 -7.09
CA ALA A 30 0.48 12.74 -6.83
C ALA A 30 -0.06 12.23 -5.48
N ILE A 31 0.45 11.10 -4.98
CA ILE A 31 0.12 10.60 -3.65
C ILE A 31 0.90 11.39 -2.59
N SER A 32 2.22 11.49 -2.75
CA SER A 32 3.13 12.22 -1.87
C SER A 32 4.42 12.53 -2.60
N PRO A 33 4.97 13.74 -2.45
CA PRO A 33 6.27 14.10 -3.04
C PRO A 33 7.42 13.17 -2.63
N GLU A 34 7.36 12.56 -1.45
CA GLU A 34 8.41 11.67 -0.94
C GLU A 34 8.26 10.21 -1.38
N LEU A 35 7.07 9.79 -1.78
CA LEU A 35 6.76 8.37 -1.96
C LEU A 35 7.61 7.72 -3.03
N GLY A 36 7.72 8.36 -4.18
CA GLY A 36 8.49 7.81 -5.30
C GLY A 36 9.95 7.56 -4.95
N GLU A 37 10.58 8.52 -4.32
CA GLU A 37 11.98 8.40 -3.92
C GLU A 37 12.18 7.30 -2.86
N LYS A 38 11.28 7.20 -1.88
CA LYS A 38 11.36 6.16 -0.87
C LYS A 38 11.24 4.76 -1.49
N CYS A 39 10.28 4.57 -2.39
CA CYS A 39 10.07 3.30 -3.06
C CYS A 39 11.26 2.92 -3.93
N GLU A 40 11.78 3.85 -4.74
CA GLU A 40 12.93 3.58 -5.61
C GLU A 40 14.19 3.29 -4.81
N ARG A 41 14.41 4.01 -3.71
CA ARG A 41 15.57 3.79 -2.84
C ARG A 41 15.55 2.39 -2.25
N ASP A 42 14.41 1.98 -1.72
CA ASP A 42 14.24 0.65 -1.12
C ASP A 42 14.39 -0.45 -2.18
N SER A 43 13.87 -0.23 -3.38
CA SER A 43 13.92 -1.23 -4.45
C SER A 43 15.30 -1.39 -5.10
N ARG A 44 16.25 -0.51 -4.83
CA ARG A 44 17.61 -0.61 -5.42
C ARG A 44 18.37 -1.84 -5.00
N GLU A 45 17.99 -2.49 -3.90
CA GLU A 45 18.59 -3.73 -3.43
C GLU A 45 18.16 -4.95 -4.26
N TYR A 46 17.19 -4.79 -5.16
CA TYR A 46 16.65 -5.85 -5.99
C TYR A 46 17.04 -5.66 -7.45
N ASP A 47 17.02 -6.74 -8.21
CA ASP A 47 17.11 -6.69 -9.67
C ASP A 47 15.76 -6.23 -10.22
N PHE A 48 15.66 -4.98 -10.66
CA PHE A 48 14.40 -4.39 -11.08
C PHE A 48 13.73 -5.20 -12.19
N ASN A 49 14.50 -5.60 -13.21
CA ASN A 49 13.94 -6.32 -14.36
C ASN A 49 13.50 -7.75 -14.02
N ASN A 50 14.22 -8.43 -13.15
CA ASN A 50 13.94 -9.84 -12.83
C ASN A 50 13.08 -10.01 -11.58
N ASP A 51 13.20 -9.11 -10.59
CA ASP A 51 12.52 -9.27 -9.30
C ASP A 51 11.31 -8.33 -9.14
N VAL A 52 11.36 -7.14 -9.72
CA VAL A 52 10.31 -6.13 -9.53
C VAL A 52 9.29 -6.12 -10.68
N LEU A 53 9.77 -6.00 -11.92
CA LEU A 53 8.87 -5.88 -13.08
C LEU A 53 7.86 -7.03 -13.22
N PRO A 54 8.23 -8.31 -13.04
CA PRO A 54 7.23 -9.39 -13.16
C PRO A 54 6.11 -9.27 -12.13
N VAL A 55 6.43 -8.86 -10.92
CA VAL A 55 5.45 -8.69 -9.85
C VAL A 55 4.53 -7.51 -10.14
N VAL A 56 5.09 -6.39 -10.57
CA VAL A 56 4.32 -5.20 -10.91
C VAL A 56 3.42 -5.46 -12.14
N ASN A 57 3.97 -6.07 -13.18
CA ASN A 57 3.20 -6.39 -14.39
C ASN A 57 2.05 -7.35 -14.11
N ASN A 58 2.18 -8.23 -13.12
CA ASN A 58 1.14 -9.17 -12.75
C ASN A 58 -0.15 -8.48 -12.26
N VAL A 59 -0.07 -7.25 -11.81
CA VAL A 59 -1.27 -6.48 -11.40
C VAL A 59 -2.23 -6.30 -12.57
N LEU A 60 -1.72 -6.04 -13.77
CA LEU A 60 -2.55 -5.98 -14.98
C LEU A 60 -2.98 -7.38 -15.47
N LEU A 61 -2.08 -8.35 -15.37
CA LEU A 61 -2.33 -9.70 -15.90
C LEU A 61 -3.31 -10.48 -15.01
N ASN A 62 -3.30 -10.26 -13.72
CA ASN A 62 -4.17 -10.91 -12.76
C ASN A 62 -5.24 -9.94 -12.26
N ARG A 63 -6.11 -9.53 -13.18
CA ARG A 63 -7.13 -8.50 -12.91
C ARG A 63 -8.09 -8.90 -11.79
N ASP A 64 -8.50 -10.18 -11.74
CA ASP A 64 -9.44 -10.63 -10.72
C ASP A 64 -8.86 -10.52 -9.32
N ALA A 65 -7.59 -10.84 -9.14
CA ALA A 65 -6.90 -10.67 -7.87
C ALA A 65 -6.76 -9.19 -7.50
N ALA A 66 -6.47 -8.33 -8.47
CA ALA A 66 -6.37 -6.89 -8.25
C ALA A 66 -7.71 -6.29 -7.80
N ILE A 67 -8.81 -6.67 -8.44
CA ILE A 67 -10.15 -6.26 -8.06
C ILE A 67 -10.48 -6.76 -6.65
N ALA A 68 -10.17 -8.02 -6.35
CA ALA A 68 -10.41 -8.60 -5.03
C ALA A 68 -9.62 -7.84 -3.94
N ALA A 69 -8.38 -7.47 -4.21
CA ALA A 69 -7.57 -6.68 -3.28
C ALA A 69 -8.20 -5.31 -3.01
N ASN A 70 -8.66 -4.64 -4.06
CA ASN A 70 -9.34 -3.36 -3.92
C ASN A 70 -10.64 -3.49 -3.13
N ASP A 71 -11.47 -4.49 -3.44
CA ASP A 71 -12.74 -4.73 -2.75
C ASP A 71 -12.49 -5.01 -1.25
N SER A 72 -11.47 -5.79 -0.93
CA SER A 72 -11.09 -6.09 0.45
C SER A 72 -10.60 -4.83 1.18
N PHE A 73 -9.81 -4.00 0.51
CA PHE A 73 -9.35 -2.72 1.07
C PHE A 73 -10.53 -1.82 1.41
N VAL A 74 -11.48 -1.68 0.49
CA VAL A 74 -12.69 -0.87 0.72
C VAL A 74 -13.50 -1.42 1.89
N ALA A 75 -13.75 -2.74 1.92
CA ALA A 75 -14.55 -3.36 2.98
C ALA A 75 -13.91 -3.17 4.36
N VAL A 76 -12.60 -3.36 4.47
CA VAL A 76 -11.90 -3.22 5.76
C VAL A 76 -11.85 -1.76 6.20
N THR A 77 -11.54 -0.84 5.29
CA THR A 77 -11.40 0.58 5.63
C THR A 77 -12.73 1.25 5.94
N ASP A 78 -13.85 0.76 5.39
CA ASP A 78 -15.19 1.27 5.71
C ASP A 78 -15.54 1.09 7.20
N LYS A 79 -14.97 0.09 7.85
CA LYS A 79 -15.21 -0.23 9.26
C LYS A 79 -14.04 0.20 10.16
N LEU A 80 -13.02 0.81 9.59
CA LEU A 80 -11.75 0.98 10.27
C LEU A 80 -11.84 1.91 11.49
N ALA A 81 -12.52 3.04 11.36
CA ALA A 81 -12.62 4.04 12.43
C ALA A 81 -13.22 3.43 13.71
N SER A 82 -14.34 2.70 13.59
CA SER A 82 -14.97 2.08 14.76
C SER A 82 -14.13 0.94 15.34
N ASN A 83 -13.45 0.17 14.49
CA ASN A 83 -12.56 -0.88 14.94
C ASN A 83 -11.34 -0.33 15.69
N ILE A 84 -10.79 0.79 15.25
CA ILE A 84 -9.66 1.43 15.93
C ILE A 84 -10.06 1.92 17.31
N GLU A 85 -11.22 2.58 17.45
CA GLU A 85 -11.71 3.02 18.75
C GLU A 85 -11.84 1.88 19.74
N ARG A 86 -12.24 0.69 19.27
CA ARG A 86 -12.42 -0.48 20.12
C ARG A 86 -11.10 -1.19 20.46
N LEU A 87 -10.13 -1.20 19.55
CA LEU A 87 -8.93 -2.02 19.67
C LEU A 87 -7.70 -1.27 20.14
N PHE A 88 -7.65 0.05 19.96
CA PHE A 88 -6.47 0.85 20.30
C PHE A 88 -6.85 1.96 21.28
N GLU A 89 -6.32 1.86 22.48
CA GLU A 89 -6.45 2.91 23.50
C GLU A 89 -5.82 4.21 22.96
N ASN A 90 -6.52 5.34 23.16
CA ASN A 90 -6.13 6.67 22.67
C ASN A 90 -6.25 6.84 21.14
N GLY A 91 -6.74 5.82 20.43
CA GLY A 91 -6.88 5.86 18.99
C GLY A 91 -5.54 5.80 18.24
N VAL A 92 -5.60 5.93 16.93
CA VAL A 92 -4.43 6.01 16.04
C VAL A 92 -4.73 7.00 14.94
N GLU A 93 -3.84 7.96 14.72
CA GLU A 93 -3.95 8.90 13.60
C GLU A 93 -2.91 8.52 12.55
N THR A 94 -3.36 8.11 11.39
CA THR A 94 -2.50 7.72 10.28
C THR A 94 -3.28 7.78 8.97
N ASP A 95 -2.58 7.93 7.85
CA ASP A 95 -3.17 7.74 6.53
C ASP A 95 -3.08 6.24 6.18
N ILE A 96 -4.10 5.72 5.50
CA ILE A 96 -4.12 4.33 5.01
C ILE A 96 -4.22 4.39 3.49
N ILE A 97 -3.22 3.88 2.79
CA ILE A 97 -3.04 4.11 1.35
C ILE A 97 -2.91 2.78 0.61
N LEU A 98 -3.84 2.52 -0.32
CA LEU A 98 -3.68 1.43 -1.29
C LEU A 98 -2.99 1.98 -2.52
N TYR A 99 -1.87 1.37 -2.92
CA TYR A 99 -1.05 1.89 -4.02
C TYR A 99 -0.33 0.77 -4.77
N LEU A 100 0.20 1.14 -5.94
CA LEU A 100 1.14 0.29 -6.67
C LEU A 100 2.56 0.67 -6.24
N GLY A 101 3.23 -0.24 -5.53
CA GLY A 101 4.61 -0.06 -5.12
C GLY A 101 5.62 -0.67 -6.11
N LEU A 102 6.86 -0.69 -5.72
CA LEU A 102 7.96 -1.31 -6.45
C LEU A 102 8.55 -2.46 -5.64
N CYS A 103 7.65 -3.34 -5.15
CA CYS A 103 8.00 -4.47 -4.28
C CYS A 103 8.58 -4.03 -2.91
N ASN A 104 8.06 -2.95 -2.37
CA ASN A 104 8.48 -2.40 -1.08
C ASN A 104 7.81 -3.09 0.12
N GLY A 105 6.96 -4.07 -0.15
CA GLY A 105 6.24 -4.83 0.86
C GLY A 105 4.73 -4.75 0.66
N ALA A 106 4.02 -5.77 1.15
CA ALA A 106 2.56 -5.79 1.12
C ALA A 106 2.00 -4.74 2.09
N GLY A 107 2.65 -4.56 3.23
CA GLY A 107 2.34 -3.51 4.20
C GLY A 107 3.60 -2.80 4.65
N TRP A 108 3.51 -1.50 4.81
CA TRP A 108 4.65 -0.66 5.21
C TRP A 108 4.15 0.51 6.04
N ALA A 109 4.54 0.55 7.31
CA ALA A 109 4.26 1.67 8.20
C ALA A 109 5.43 2.64 8.12
N THR A 110 5.18 3.87 7.70
CA THR A 110 6.21 4.88 7.47
C THR A 110 5.66 6.28 7.74
N SER A 111 6.44 7.29 7.40
CA SER A 111 6.03 8.68 7.44
C SER A 111 6.11 9.27 6.04
N LEU A 112 5.09 9.99 5.63
CA LEU A 112 5.05 10.73 4.38
C LEU A 112 4.63 12.16 4.66
N ASP A 113 5.45 13.13 4.25
CA ASP A 113 5.17 14.57 4.41
C ASP A 113 4.86 14.94 5.87
N GLY A 114 5.58 14.32 6.82
CA GLY A 114 5.41 14.57 8.24
C GLY A 114 4.19 13.91 8.88
N ARG A 115 3.49 13.04 8.16
CA ARG A 115 2.31 12.31 8.65
C ARG A 115 2.62 10.81 8.68
N ASP A 116 2.13 10.13 9.71
CA ASP A 116 2.20 8.68 9.71
C ASP A 116 1.32 8.10 8.60
N ALA A 117 1.81 7.07 7.93
CA ALA A 117 1.12 6.42 6.82
C ALA A 117 1.33 4.91 6.85
N VAL A 118 0.26 4.20 6.55
CA VAL A 118 0.29 2.76 6.28
C VAL A 118 0.11 2.59 4.77
N LEU A 119 1.10 2.00 4.13
CA LEU A 119 1.11 1.75 2.69
C LEU A 119 0.80 0.28 2.43
N LEU A 120 -0.22 0.01 1.60
CA LEU A 120 -0.57 -1.33 1.17
C LEU A 120 -0.19 -1.47 -0.30
N GLY A 121 0.88 -2.24 -0.58
CA GLY A 121 1.38 -2.47 -1.94
C GLY A 121 0.62 -3.57 -2.65
N ILE A 122 -0.28 -3.21 -3.56
CA ILE A 122 -1.17 -4.15 -4.23
C ILE A 122 -0.40 -5.24 -4.99
N GLU A 123 0.74 -4.90 -5.59
CA GLU A 123 1.57 -5.86 -6.32
C GLU A 123 2.07 -7.00 -5.41
N LYS A 124 2.45 -6.67 -4.17
CA LYS A 124 2.93 -7.65 -3.21
C LYS A 124 1.78 -8.42 -2.57
N ILE A 125 0.64 -7.77 -2.35
CA ILE A 125 -0.57 -8.43 -1.85
C ILE A 125 -0.99 -9.54 -2.80
N ILE A 126 -1.00 -9.26 -4.11
CA ILE A 126 -1.34 -10.25 -5.13
C ILE A 126 -0.29 -11.36 -5.20
N GLU A 127 1.00 -11.00 -5.17
CA GLU A 127 2.08 -11.99 -5.21
C GLU A 127 1.98 -12.99 -4.05
N LEU A 128 1.64 -12.49 -2.86
CA LEU A 128 1.53 -13.30 -1.66
C LEU A 128 0.17 -13.99 -1.51
N ASN A 129 -0.76 -13.75 -2.44
CA ASN A 129 -2.12 -14.27 -2.41
C ASN A 129 -2.88 -13.81 -1.14
N TRP A 130 -2.71 -12.55 -0.76
CA TRP A 130 -3.33 -11.94 0.42
C TRP A 130 -4.48 -10.98 0.09
N GLN A 131 -5.14 -11.16 -1.08
CA GLN A 131 -6.18 -10.26 -1.55
C GLN A 131 -7.54 -10.44 -0.88
N ASP A 132 -7.73 -11.48 -0.07
CA ASP A 132 -9.00 -11.67 0.63
C ASP A 132 -9.17 -10.70 1.80
N GLU A 133 -10.40 -10.55 2.27
CA GLU A 133 -10.73 -9.58 3.31
C GLU A 133 -10.04 -9.89 4.64
N SER A 134 -9.96 -11.16 5.04
CA SER A 134 -9.32 -11.55 6.30
C SER A 134 -7.84 -11.23 6.29
N ALA A 135 -7.14 -11.52 5.20
CA ALA A 135 -5.72 -11.21 5.04
C ALA A 135 -5.50 -9.70 5.02
N MET A 136 -6.34 -8.95 4.30
CA MET A 136 -6.26 -7.50 4.24
C MET A 136 -6.46 -6.88 5.62
N GLN A 137 -7.45 -7.36 6.37
CA GLN A 137 -7.70 -6.87 7.73
C GLN A 137 -6.49 -7.13 8.63
N ALA A 138 -5.93 -8.34 8.61
CA ALA A 138 -4.75 -8.68 9.40
C ALA A 138 -3.56 -7.80 9.05
N LEU A 139 -3.34 -7.57 7.76
CA LEU A 139 -2.23 -6.74 7.28
C LEU A 139 -2.38 -5.29 7.73
N ILE A 140 -3.55 -4.69 7.54
CA ILE A 140 -3.80 -3.29 7.92
C ILE A 140 -3.64 -3.12 9.43
N PHE A 141 -4.22 -4.01 10.25
CA PHE A 141 -4.10 -3.89 11.70
C PHE A 141 -2.69 -4.15 12.20
N HIS A 142 -1.93 -5.02 11.55
CA HIS A 142 -0.53 -5.22 11.88
C HIS A 142 0.26 -3.91 11.70
N GLU A 143 0.08 -3.23 10.58
CA GLU A 143 0.78 -1.98 10.30
C GLU A 143 0.31 -0.83 11.19
N ILE A 144 -0.99 -0.74 11.47
CA ILE A 144 -1.52 0.23 12.43
C ILE A 144 -0.92 -0.02 13.82
N GLY A 145 -0.73 -1.29 14.19
CA GLY A 145 -0.08 -1.66 15.45
C GLY A 145 1.34 -1.09 15.55
N HIS A 146 2.10 -1.09 14.47
CA HIS A 146 3.42 -0.45 14.45
C HIS A 146 3.34 1.06 14.69
N ILE A 147 2.37 1.75 14.09
CA ILE A 147 2.15 3.19 14.31
C ILE A 147 1.79 3.45 15.77
N TRP A 148 0.85 2.68 16.32
CA TRP A 148 0.44 2.80 17.71
C TRP A 148 1.61 2.57 18.67
N HIS A 149 2.39 1.52 18.43
CA HIS A 149 3.55 1.18 19.27
C HIS A 149 4.61 2.28 19.22
N LYS A 150 4.88 2.83 18.05
CA LYS A 150 5.80 3.97 17.90
C LYS A 150 5.36 5.17 18.75
N THR A 151 4.06 5.44 18.78
CA THR A 151 3.50 6.61 19.49
C THR A 151 3.41 6.38 21.01
N TYR A 152 2.99 5.19 21.43
CA TYR A 152 2.62 4.90 22.82
C TYR A 152 3.42 3.79 23.48
N GLY A 153 4.21 3.04 22.74
CA GLY A 153 4.85 1.81 23.21
C GLY A 153 5.90 2.01 24.32
N ASN A 154 6.38 3.25 24.55
CA ASN A 154 7.36 3.58 25.56
C ASN A 154 6.73 4.26 26.79
N LEU A 155 5.43 4.26 26.87
CA LEU A 155 4.71 4.78 28.05
C LEU A 155 4.62 3.74 29.20
#